data_542bd036bd3bc0731b4bf783a6dbee6c
#
_entry.id   542bd036bd3bc0731b4bf783a6dbee6c
#
_cell.length_a   1.000
_cell.length_b   1.000
_cell.length_c   1.000
_cell.angle_alpha   90.00
_cell.angle_beta   90.00
_cell.angle_gamma   90.00
#
_symmetry.space_group_name_H-M   'P 1'
#
loop_
_entity.id
_entity.type
_entity.pdbx_description
1 polymer ?
#
loop_
_entity_poly.entity_id
_entity_poly.type
_entity_poly.pdbx_seq_one_letter_code
_entity_poly.pdbx_strand_id
1 'polypeptide(L)'
;NDFFFSRHNEFWRRNAEKKLPELLSATGMLACGEDLGMVPSCVPGVMAHEKILSLKMRGMEGEGEWNHLSVCATSSHDMETLRMQCDTDPQPWEVRNMLWEFLNSPSMLAIFPLQDWLALDAKLRRPYRSEERINEPADPHHHWRFRLHLDIDAIREASSLNVTICGLIKDSNRYIIK
;
A
#
# COMPACT_ATOMS: atom_id res chain seq x y z
N ASN A 1 25.21 12.13 -3.47
CA ASN A 1 24.03 12.17 -2.57
C ASN A 1 23.51 13.59 -2.37
N ASP A 2 24.38 14.61 -2.14
CA ASP A 2 23.95 16.01 -1.97
C ASP A 2 23.06 16.52 -3.11
N PHE A 3 23.35 16.19 -4.35
CA PHE A 3 22.59 16.61 -5.51
C PHE A 3 21.10 16.18 -5.43
N PHE A 4 20.84 14.94 -5.05
CA PHE A 4 19.48 14.40 -5.01
C PHE A 4 18.74 14.71 -3.70
N PHE A 5 19.43 14.79 -2.58
CA PHE A 5 18.77 14.83 -1.27
C PHE A 5 18.72 16.23 -0.64
N SER A 6 19.63 17.12 -0.99
CA SER A 6 19.74 18.40 -0.26
C SER A 6 19.98 19.64 -1.10
N ARG A 7 20.77 19.57 -2.17
CA ARG A 7 21.22 20.76 -2.92
C ARG A 7 20.10 21.69 -3.40
N HIS A 8 18.99 21.13 -3.84
CA HIS A 8 17.88 21.88 -4.42
C HIS A 8 16.63 21.92 -3.53
N ASN A 9 16.74 21.51 -2.27
CA ASN A 9 15.61 21.40 -1.35
C ASN A 9 14.78 22.67 -1.25
N GLU A 10 15.44 23.84 -1.09
CA GLU A 10 14.74 25.10 -0.95
C GLU A 10 13.99 25.48 -2.23
N PHE A 11 14.58 25.23 -3.38
CA PHE A 11 13.93 25.46 -4.67
C PHE A 11 12.72 24.53 -4.86
N TRP A 12 12.88 23.25 -4.56
CA TRP A 12 11.80 22.28 -4.67
C TRP A 12 10.68 22.56 -3.68
N ARG A 13 11.02 22.84 -2.41
CA ARG A 13 10.05 23.20 -1.39
C ARG A 13 9.19 24.39 -1.81
N ARG A 14 9.80 25.50 -2.21
CA ARG A 14 9.08 26.70 -2.66
C ARG A 14 8.16 26.44 -3.86
N ASN A 15 8.61 25.65 -4.82
CA ASN A 15 7.78 25.29 -5.96
C ASN A 15 6.61 24.39 -5.58
N ALA A 16 6.82 23.44 -4.70
CA ALA A 16 5.77 22.57 -4.18
C ALA A 16 4.72 23.37 -3.41
N GLU A 17 5.13 24.16 -2.43
CA GLU A 17 4.26 25.04 -1.63
C GLU A 17 3.47 26.06 -2.47
N LYS A 18 3.95 26.40 -3.65
CA LYS A 18 3.22 27.25 -4.59
C LYS A 18 2.18 26.48 -5.42
N LYS A 19 2.49 25.26 -5.84
CA LYS A 19 1.67 24.51 -6.80
C LYS A 19 0.69 23.55 -6.14
N LEU A 20 1.11 22.88 -5.06
CA LEU A 20 0.28 21.85 -4.41
C LEU A 20 -1.01 22.39 -3.81
N PRO A 21 -1.05 23.56 -3.14
CA PRO A 21 -2.30 24.10 -2.63
C PRO A 21 -3.35 24.33 -3.72
N GLU A 22 -2.95 24.80 -4.91
CA GLU A 22 -3.88 24.99 -6.04
C GLU A 22 -4.44 23.64 -6.50
N LEU A 23 -3.58 22.61 -6.62
CA LEU A 23 -3.99 21.27 -7.00
C LEU A 23 -4.95 20.65 -5.96
N LEU A 24 -4.60 20.75 -4.68
CA LEU A 24 -5.39 20.19 -3.58
C LEU A 24 -6.74 20.89 -3.43
N SER A 25 -6.80 22.21 -3.70
CA SER A 25 -8.06 22.96 -3.65
C SER A 25 -9.02 22.65 -4.80
N ALA A 26 -8.53 22.05 -5.88
CA ALA A 26 -9.35 21.70 -7.05
C ALA A 26 -10.26 20.46 -6.81
N THR A 27 -10.09 19.74 -5.70
CA THR A 27 -10.84 18.52 -5.40
C THR A 27 -11.10 18.38 -3.92
N GLY A 28 -12.20 17.69 -3.55
CA GLY A 28 -12.43 17.24 -2.18
C GLY A 28 -11.82 15.87 -1.85
N MET A 29 -11.01 15.29 -2.74
CA MET A 29 -10.34 14.01 -2.51
C MET A 29 -9.16 14.18 -1.56
N LEU A 30 -8.93 13.15 -0.74
CA LEU A 30 -7.73 13.05 0.08
C LEU A 30 -6.53 12.67 -0.81
N ALA A 31 -5.49 13.48 -0.82
CA ALA A 31 -4.30 13.22 -1.62
C ALA A 31 -3.33 12.29 -0.87
N CYS A 32 -2.77 11.34 -1.61
CA CYS A 32 -1.67 10.49 -1.16
C CYS A 32 -0.51 10.64 -2.14
N GLY A 33 0.70 10.87 -1.63
CA GLY A 33 1.92 10.91 -2.41
C GLY A 33 2.68 9.59 -2.30
N GLU A 34 3.25 9.14 -3.40
CA GLU A 34 4.25 8.09 -3.37
C GLU A 34 5.60 8.72 -3.05
N ASP A 35 6.07 8.54 -1.82
CA ASP A 35 7.32 9.08 -1.29
C ASP A 35 8.33 7.97 -0.98
N LEU A 36 8.42 6.99 -1.86
CA LEU A 36 9.30 5.83 -1.74
C LEU A 36 10.62 6.03 -2.51
N GLY A 37 11.67 5.37 -2.07
CA GLY A 37 12.98 5.36 -2.75
C GLY A 37 13.78 6.67 -2.55
N MET A 38 14.38 7.18 -3.63
CA MET A 38 15.20 8.41 -3.59
C MET A 38 14.34 9.66 -3.52
N VAL A 39 14.00 10.08 -2.32
CA VAL A 39 13.13 11.23 -2.05
C VAL A 39 13.96 12.40 -1.51
N PRO A 40 13.84 13.63 -2.06
CA PRO A 40 14.47 14.82 -1.51
C PRO A 40 14.10 15.05 -0.05
N SER A 41 15.04 15.47 0.78
CA SER A 41 14.81 15.62 2.22
C SER A 41 13.79 16.69 2.61
N CYS A 42 13.38 17.56 1.68
CA CYS A 42 12.27 18.50 1.90
C CYS A 42 10.87 17.87 1.77
N VAL A 43 10.74 16.72 1.10
CA VAL A 43 9.43 16.12 0.75
C VAL A 43 8.59 15.76 1.99
N PRO A 44 9.12 15.08 3.03
CA PRO A 44 8.30 14.77 4.21
C PRO A 44 7.72 16.03 4.88
N GLY A 45 8.51 17.10 4.97
CA GLY A 45 8.04 18.36 5.54
C GLY A 45 6.96 19.04 4.70
N VAL A 46 7.10 19.03 3.38
CA VAL A 46 6.09 19.58 2.46
C VAL A 46 4.81 18.76 2.54
N MET A 47 4.90 17.42 2.49
CA MET A 47 3.72 16.55 2.58
C MET A 47 2.95 16.74 3.89
N ALA A 48 3.68 16.83 5.01
CA ALA A 48 3.06 17.08 6.31
C ALA A 48 2.37 18.46 6.37
N HIS A 49 3.00 19.51 5.82
CA HIS A 49 2.43 20.86 5.74
C HIS A 49 1.16 20.90 4.90
N GLU A 50 1.19 20.29 3.72
CA GLU A 50 0.07 20.24 2.78
C GLU A 50 -0.96 19.13 3.12
N LYS A 51 -0.74 18.36 4.19
CA LYS A 51 -1.60 17.23 4.62
C LYS A 51 -1.78 16.16 3.54
N ILE A 52 -0.75 15.93 2.75
CA ILE A 52 -0.68 14.83 1.79
C ILE A 52 -0.26 13.57 2.55
N LEU A 53 -1.00 12.48 2.40
CA LEU A 53 -0.67 11.20 3.02
C LEU A 53 0.60 10.61 2.40
N SER A 54 1.51 10.15 3.26
CA SER A 54 2.70 9.39 2.87
C SER A 54 2.34 7.93 2.61
N LEU A 55 3.00 7.28 1.66
CA LEU A 55 2.84 5.84 1.43
C LEU A 55 3.82 5.05 2.30
N LYS A 56 3.31 4.07 3.06
CA LYS A 56 4.10 3.22 3.95
C LYS A 56 3.99 1.76 3.52
N MET A 57 5.13 1.15 3.22
CA MET A 57 5.24 -0.26 2.86
C MET A 57 6.38 -0.93 3.62
N ARG A 58 6.18 -2.15 4.08
CA ARG A 58 7.16 -2.88 4.87
C ARG A 58 8.45 -3.13 4.07
N GLY A 59 9.61 -2.92 4.70
CA GLY A 59 10.92 -3.26 4.12
C GLY A 59 11.40 -2.30 3.03
N MET A 60 10.73 -1.18 2.80
CA MET A 60 11.21 -0.15 1.88
C MET A 60 12.21 0.77 2.58
N GLU A 61 13.36 1.02 1.94
CA GLU A 61 14.34 2.00 2.43
C GLU A 61 13.68 3.39 2.53
N GLY A 62 13.91 4.07 3.64
CA GLY A 62 13.33 5.39 3.89
C GLY A 62 11.99 5.36 4.63
N GLU A 63 11.56 4.22 5.16
CA GLU A 63 10.45 4.15 6.11
C GLU A 63 10.77 5.02 7.33
N GLY A 64 10.34 6.28 7.28
CA GLY A 64 10.23 7.08 8.48
C GLY A 64 9.21 6.45 9.44
N GLU A 65 9.12 6.96 10.67
CA GLU A 65 8.07 6.54 11.60
C GLU A 65 6.70 6.53 10.91
N TRP A 66 6.00 5.43 11.04
CA TRP A 66 4.61 5.34 10.60
C TRP A 66 3.78 6.30 11.44
N ASN A 67 3.15 7.25 10.80
CA ASN A 67 2.34 8.27 11.44
C ASN A 67 0.91 8.24 10.90
N HIS A 68 0.03 9.03 11.53
CA HIS A 68 -1.37 9.08 11.14
C HIS A 68 -1.60 9.60 9.72
N LEU A 69 -0.81 10.59 9.26
CA LEU A 69 -0.93 11.12 7.89
C LEU A 69 -0.25 10.19 6.87
N SER A 70 -0.69 8.94 6.82
CA SER A 70 -0.16 7.95 5.89
C SER A 70 -1.21 6.96 5.42
N VAL A 71 -0.90 6.31 4.31
CA VAL A 71 -1.55 5.11 3.79
C VAL A 71 -0.57 3.97 3.93
N CYS A 72 -0.94 2.88 4.57
CA CYS A 72 -0.14 1.67 4.55
C CYS A 72 -0.67 0.65 3.54
N ALA A 73 0.25 -0.02 2.87
CA ALA A 73 -0.02 -1.10 1.93
C ALA A 73 0.98 -2.24 2.11
N THR A 74 0.55 -3.46 1.86
CA THR A 74 1.40 -4.66 1.92
C THR A 74 2.35 -4.74 0.72
N SER A 75 1.90 -4.23 -0.42
CA SER A 75 2.65 -4.15 -1.66
C SER A 75 2.01 -3.13 -2.62
N SER A 76 2.73 -2.80 -3.70
CA SER A 76 2.20 -2.06 -4.84
C SER A 76 2.20 -2.93 -6.10
N HIS A 77 1.72 -2.37 -7.21
CA HIS A 77 1.77 -3.03 -8.51
C HIS A 77 3.22 -3.27 -9.03
N ASP A 78 4.20 -2.53 -8.52
CA ASP A 78 5.62 -2.66 -8.90
C ASP A 78 6.40 -3.60 -7.98
N MET A 79 5.74 -4.19 -6.99
CA MET A 79 6.34 -5.06 -6.00
C MET A 79 5.76 -6.47 -6.04
N GLU A 80 6.40 -7.37 -5.33
CA GLU A 80 5.89 -8.69 -5.01
C GLU A 80 4.73 -8.60 -4.04
N THR A 81 3.73 -9.49 -4.21
CA THR A 81 2.63 -9.63 -3.23
C THR A 81 3.16 -10.11 -1.88
N LEU A 82 2.38 -9.97 -0.82
CA LEU A 82 2.78 -10.35 0.53
C LEU A 82 3.30 -11.80 0.61
N ARG A 83 2.65 -12.73 -0.10
CA ARG A 83 3.11 -14.13 -0.18
C ARG A 83 4.46 -14.27 -0.88
N MET A 84 4.69 -13.50 -1.92
CA MET A 84 5.95 -13.56 -2.69
C MET A 84 7.13 -12.98 -1.93
N GLN A 85 6.90 -12.03 -1.03
CA GLN A 85 7.92 -11.41 -0.17
C GLN A 85 8.42 -12.37 0.93
N CYS A 86 7.75 -13.51 1.16
CA CYS A 86 8.17 -14.51 2.13
C CYS A 86 9.16 -15.51 1.51
N ASP A 87 10.09 -16.06 2.28
CA ASP A 87 11.02 -17.09 1.81
C ASP A 87 10.27 -18.36 1.38
N THR A 88 9.29 -18.76 2.17
CA THR A 88 8.39 -19.88 1.88
C THR A 88 6.96 -19.40 1.74
N ASP A 89 6.11 -20.17 1.05
CA ASP A 89 4.70 -19.81 0.88
C ASP A 89 3.97 -19.87 2.24
N PRO A 90 3.52 -18.73 2.78
CA PRO A 90 2.97 -18.65 4.13
C PRO A 90 1.62 -19.37 4.22
N GLN A 91 1.33 -19.91 5.40
CA GLN A 91 0.01 -20.45 5.71
C GLN A 91 -1.00 -19.30 5.93
N PRO A 92 -2.31 -19.52 5.74
CA PRO A 92 -3.33 -18.48 5.93
C PRO A 92 -3.28 -17.77 7.29
N TRP A 93 -2.91 -18.46 8.36
CA TRP A 93 -2.78 -17.84 9.68
C TRP A 93 -1.56 -16.93 9.80
N GLU A 94 -0.46 -17.21 9.06
CA GLU A 94 0.72 -16.33 8.98
C GLU A 94 0.37 -15.06 8.22
N VAL A 95 -0.31 -15.20 7.08
CA VAL A 95 -0.85 -14.05 6.31
C VAL A 95 -1.77 -13.19 7.19
N ARG A 96 -2.65 -13.83 7.97
CA ARG A 96 -3.53 -13.12 8.89
C ARG A 96 -2.74 -12.28 9.91
N ASN A 97 -1.66 -12.81 10.46
CA ASN A 97 -0.83 -12.07 11.40
C ASN A 97 -0.12 -10.89 10.73
N MET A 98 0.41 -11.08 9.51
CA MET A 98 1.03 -10.01 8.74
C MET A 98 0.03 -8.89 8.41
N LEU A 99 -1.17 -9.21 7.92
CA LEU A 99 -2.22 -8.21 7.66
C LEU A 99 -2.66 -7.50 8.94
N TRP A 100 -2.68 -8.22 10.07
CA TRP A 100 -3.00 -7.66 11.38
C TRP A 100 -2.02 -6.57 11.82
N GLU A 101 -0.72 -6.73 11.56
CA GLU A 101 0.30 -5.71 11.83
C GLU A 101 -0.01 -4.40 11.10
N PHE A 102 -0.33 -4.47 9.80
CA PHE A 102 -0.71 -3.30 9.00
C PHE A 102 -2.03 -2.67 9.46
N LEU A 103 -3.02 -3.49 9.78
CA LEU A 103 -4.31 -3.00 10.27
C LEU A 103 -4.19 -2.28 11.63
N ASN A 104 -3.22 -2.65 12.46
CA ASN A 104 -2.95 -1.99 13.74
C ASN A 104 -1.91 -0.86 13.64
N SER A 105 -1.43 -0.54 12.43
CA SER A 105 -0.53 0.58 12.25
C SER A 105 -1.23 1.92 12.54
N PRO A 106 -0.49 2.99 12.85
CA PRO A 106 -1.06 4.31 13.05
C PRO A 106 -1.56 4.99 11.78
N SER A 107 -1.30 4.40 10.59
CA SER A 107 -1.70 4.96 9.30
C SER A 107 -3.22 5.22 9.24
N MET A 108 -3.61 6.35 8.66
CA MET A 108 -5.03 6.72 8.50
C MET A 108 -5.79 5.71 7.65
N LEU A 109 -5.17 5.24 6.57
CA LEU A 109 -5.74 4.25 5.66
C LEU A 109 -4.85 3.02 5.57
N ALA A 110 -5.47 1.84 5.42
CA ALA A 110 -4.82 0.58 5.10
C ALA A 110 -5.45 0.02 3.82
N ILE A 111 -4.65 -0.11 2.76
CA ILE A 111 -5.10 -0.56 1.44
C ILE A 111 -4.26 -1.77 1.04
N PHE A 112 -4.91 -2.90 0.84
CA PHE A 112 -4.23 -4.14 0.49
C PHE A 112 -4.67 -4.66 -0.88
N PRO A 113 -3.76 -5.23 -1.68
CA PRO A 113 -4.11 -5.95 -2.88
C PRO A 113 -5.11 -7.07 -2.59
N LEU A 114 -6.02 -7.32 -3.52
CA LEU A 114 -7.00 -8.38 -3.36
C LEU A 114 -6.34 -9.76 -3.20
N GLN A 115 -5.20 -9.98 -3.82
CA GLN A 115 -4.39 -11.19 -3.68
C GLN A 115 -4.03 -11.48 -2.22
N ASP A 116 -3.68 -10.45 -1.46
CA ASP A 116 -3.30 -10.60 -0.05
C ASP A 116 -4.51 -10.95 0.83
N TRP A 117 -5.68 -10.41 0.51
CA TRP A 117 -6.93 -10.81 1.16
C TRP A 117 -7.32 -12.26 0.83
N LEU A 118 -7.17 -12.68 -0.44
CA LEU A 118 -7.44 -14.06 -0.86
C LEU A 118 -6.46 -15.06 -0.23
N ALA A 119 -5.25 -14.60 0.12
CA ALA A 119 -4.24 -15.42 0.78
C ALA A 119 -4.66 -15.89 2.20
N LEU A 120 -5.70 -15.31 2.78
CA LEU A 120 -6.32 -15.77 4.03
C LEU A 120 -7.08 -17.09 3.87
N ASP A 121 -7.32 -17.55 2.65
CA ASP A 121 -8.02 -18.82 2.38
C ASP A 121 -7.21 -19.67 1.39
N ALA A 122 -6.78 -20.86 1.86
CA ALA A 122 -5.95 -21.77 1.07
C ALA A 122 -6.64 -22.28 -0.22
N LYS A 123 -7.97 -22.24 -0.32
CA LYS A 123 -8.73 -22.69 -1.49
C LYS A 123 -8.97 -21.57 -2.49
N LEU A 124 -9.01 -20.33 -2.02
CA LEU A 124 -9.33 -19.16 -2.84
C LEU A 124 -8.08 -18.45 -3.37
N ARG A 125 -6.93 -18.60 -2.70
CA ARG A 125 -5.67 -18.05 -3.18
C ARG A 125 -5.17 -18.82 -4.42
N ARG A 126 -4.34 -18.18 -5.24
CA ARG A 126 -3.68 -18.90 -6.36
C ARG A 126 -2.82 -20.05 -5.83
N PRO A 127 -2.79 -21.19 -6.53
CA PRO A 127 -1.93 -22.32 -6.14
C PRO A 127 -0.45 -21.93 -6.05
N TYR A 128 0.02 -21.16 -7.02
CA TYR A 128 1.39 -20.69 -7.09
C TYR A 128 1.45 -19.17 -6.82
N ARG A 129 2.20 -18.77 -5.79
CA ARG A 129 2.36 -17.35 -5.42
C ARG A 129 2.98 -16.49 -6.54
N SER A 130 3.84 -17.07 -7.38
CA SER A 130 4.43 -16.36 -8.54
C SER A 130 3.40 -15.88 -9.56
N GLU A 131 2.21 -16.46 -9.60
CA GLU A 131 1.13 -16.03 -10.49
C GLU A 131 0.35 -14.82 -9.96
N GLU A 132 0.67 -14.34 -8.77
CA GLU A 132 0.04 -13.16 -8.16
C GLU A 132 0.69 -11.85 -8.62
N ARG A 133 1.85 -11.92 -9.25
CA ARG A 133 2.59 -10.74 -9.72
C ARG A 133 1.81 -9.99 -10.80
N ILE A 134 1.69 -8.68 -10.65
CA ILE A 134 0.94 -7.82 -11.57
C ILE A 134 1.86 -7.24 -12.63
N ASN A 135 3.03 -6.76 -12.21
CA ASN A 135 4.00 -6.08 -13.07
C ASN A 135 5.41 -6.62 -12.84
N GLU A 136 6.24 -6.52 -13.85
CA GLU A 136 7.67 -6.81 -13.82
C GLU A 136 8.43 -5.57 -14.28
N PRO A 137 8.74 -4.62 -13.36
CA PRO A 137 9.33 -3.32 -13.73
C PRO A 137 10.68 -3.43 -14.45
N ALA A 138 11.42 -4.51 -14.22
CA ALA A 138 12.70 -4.77 -14.88
C ALA A 138 12.56 -5.27 -16.32
N ASP A 139 11.38 -5.71 -16.74
CA ASP A 139 11.12 -6.18 -18.11
C ASP A 139 10.47 -5.08 -18.94
N PRO A 140 11.21 -4.45 -19.89
CA PRO A 140 10.65 -3.40 -20.76
C PRO A 140 9.58 -3.90 -21.74
N HIS A 141 9.43 -5.22 -21.89
CA HIS A 141 8.42 -5.86 -22.72
C HIS A 141 7.23 -6.40 -21.94
N HIS A 142 7.21 -6.18 -20.61
CA HIS A 142 6.09 -6.59 -19.78
C HIS A 142 4.80 -5.92 -20.22
N HIS A 143 3.72 -6.69 -20.24
CA HIS A 143 2.38 -6.19 -20.52
C HIS A 143 1.47 -6.39 -19.30
N TRP A 144 0.77 -5.38 -18.90
CA TRP A 144 -0.19 -5.38 -17.79
C TRP A 144 -1.41 -6.23 -18.13
N ARG A 145 -1.28 -7.55 -17.98
CA ARG A 145 -2.30 -8.54 -18.35
C ARG A 145 -2.81 -9.36 -17.19
N PHE A 146 -2.51 -8.95 -15.97
CA PHE A 146 -2.99 -9.67 -14.80
C PHE A 146 -4.51 -9.82 -14.84
N ARG A 147 -5.00 -11.04 -14.60
CA ARG A 147 -6.42 -11.36 -14.47
C ARG A 147 -6.65 -12.07 -13.16
N LEU A 148 -7.65 -11.62 -12.42
CA LEU A 148 -8.10 -12.37 -11.27
C LEU A 148 -8.61 -13.74 -11.73
N HIS A 149 -8.23 -14.79 -10.98
CA HIS A 149 -8.60 -16.18 -11.29
C HIS A 149 -9.98 -16.57 -10.78
N LEU A 150 -10.60 -15.74 -9.95
CA LEU A 150 -11.95 -15.90 -9.42
C LEU A 150 -12.87 -14.86 -10.07
N ASP A 151 -14.11 -15.20 -10.28
CA ASP A 151 -15.14 -14.24 -10.61
C ASP A 151 -15.65 -13.51 -9.36
N ILE A 152 -16.39 -12.43 -9.57
CA ILE A 152 -16.91 -11.58 -8.49
C ILE A 152 -17.91 -12.34 -7.62
N ASP A 153 -18.69 -13.23 -8.20
CA ASP A 153 -19.69 -14.01 -7.48
C ASP A 153 -19.02 -15.02 -6.54
N ALA A 154 -17.96 -15.68 -6.98
CA ALA A 154 -17.17 -16.58 -6.12
C ALA A 154 -16.58 -15.85 -4.89
N ILE A 155 -16.09 -14.60 -5.08
CA ILE A 155 -15.59 -13.79 -3.96
C ILE A 155 -16.73 -13.35 -3.03
N ARG A 156 -17.87 -12.94 -3.59
CA ARG A 156 -19.05 -12.54 -2.81
C ARG A 156 -19.60 -13.70 -1.97
N GLU A 157 -19.59 -14.91 -2.51
CA GLU A 157 -20.08 -16.11 -1.86
C GLU A 157 -19.09 -16.76 -0.89
N ALA A 158 -17.85 -16.30 -0.85
CA ALA A 158 -16.79 -16.80 0.04
C ALA A 158 -17.04 -16.39 1.51
N SER A 159 -18.13 -16.88 2.09
CA SER A 159 -18.62 -16.44 3.41
C SER A 159 -17.58 -16.55 4.51
N SER A 160 -16.75 -17.62 4.56
CA SER A 160 -15.71 -17.81 5.57
C SER A 160 -14.63 -16.73 5.46
N LEU A 161 -14.16 -16.43 4.23
CA LEU A 161 -13.19 -15.38 3.98
C LEU A 161 -13.78 -14.01 4.37
N ASN A 162 -15.00 -13.72 3.94
CA ASN A 162 -15.66 -12.43 4.21
C ASN A 162 -15.87 -12.20 5.72
N VAL A 163 -16.23 -13.23 6.48
CA VAL A 163 -16.31 -13.16 7.95
C VAL A 163 -14.95 -12.88 8.56
N THR A 164 -13.89 -13.53 8.08
CA THR A 164 -12.51 -13.32 8.56
C THR A 164 -12.06 -11.89 8.31
N ILE A 165 -12.26 -11.36 7.10
CA ILE A 165 -11.92 -9.97 6.75
C ILE A 165 -12.70 -8.97 7.61
N CYS A 166 -14.02 -9.14 7.72
CA CYS A 166 -14.85 -8.30 8.56
C CYS A 166 -14.41 -8.32 10.03
N GLY A 167 -14.02 -9.49 10.55
CA GLY A 167 -13.46 -9.62 11.90
C GLY A 167 -12.18 -8.80 12.07
N LEU A 168 -11.21 -8.99 11.18
CA LEU A 168 -9.95 -8.23 11.21
C LEU A 168 -10.17 -6.72 11.17
N ILE A 169 -11.05 -6.23 10.30
CA ILE A 169 -11.36 -4.80 10.18
C ILE A 169 -12.03 -4.27 11.47
N LYS A 170 -12.96 -5.02 12.05
CA LYS A 170 -13.63 -4.63 13.29
C LYS A 170 -12.67 -4.62 14.48
N ASP A 171 -11.89 -5.68 14.63
CA ASP A 171 -10.97 -5.84 15.76
C ASP A 171 -9.85 -4.77 15.74
N SER A 172 -9.46 -4.30 14.55
CA SER A 172 -8.50 -3.20 14.39
C SER A 172 -9.11 -1.79 14.50
N ASN A 173 -10.41 -1.67 14.80
CA ASN A 173 -11.15 -0.39 14.85
C ASN A 173 -11.11 0.43 13.55
N ARG A 174 -10.92 -0.21 12.40
CA ARG A 174 -10.88 0.44 11.07
C ARG A 174 -12.21 0.37 10.32
N TYR A 175 -13.32 0.37 11.00
CA TYR A 175 -14.64 0.37 10.38
C TYR A 175 -15.33 1.72 10.56
N ILE A 176 -16.12 2.10 9.56
CA ILE A 176 -16.97 3.29 9.64
C ILE A 176 -18.25 2.90 10.39
N ILE A 177 -18.46 3.49 11.55
CA ILE A 177 -19.76 3.43 12.23
C ILE A 177 -20.70 4.36 11.45
N LYS A 178 -21.76 3.78 10.87
CA LYS A 178 -22.84 4.56 10.23
C LYS A 178 -23.82 5.07 11.26
#